data_e943ce61d56cbd47f85ae15f3c68ac86
#
_entry.id   e943ce61d56cbd47f85ae15f3c68ac86
#
_cell.length_a   1.000
_cell.length_b   1.000
_cell.length_c   1.000
_cell.angle_alpha   90.00
_cell.angle_beta   90.00
_cell.angle_gamma   90.00
#
_symmetry.space_group_name_H-M   'P 1'
#
loop_
_entity.id
_entity.type
_entity.pdbx_description
1 polymer ?
#
loop_
_entity_poly.entity_id
_entity_poly.type
_entity_poly.pdbx_seq_one_letter_code
_entity_poly.pdbx_strand_id
1 'polypeptide(L)'
;MGRVVIRTKKKCHGTMLSVYLEFCPPFTDNSGKQVRYEFLDLEKYTTPSNDAQRKFNAIIDDIADAIRCERYISLVHKDYEFLSKMRINEDFLEYFHRNIVYRGIKFKVSLKYLHRFCKGKCSFKDVTVSFCERFKGFLSNTKGLHRRAKLSQNAASAYFNAFMSIVNLAHQDGIIKTDINTKISRIHWKHDTAKEYLDEKEIRRLERVEFMEYPDIQRACLLSIYTGLRRSDILALDWKSVHINSKKRSYLDIIIHKTQAAVKLPLSPAAIELLGKHKKRGLVFPDLTGYKLSFYIPRLLKLANIEKHITFHSRSHSISSSLLKINDLQNLSLR
;
A
#
# COMPACT_ATOMS: atom_id res chain seq x y z
N MET A 1 -6.47 16.64 -41.66
CA MET A 1 -6.77 15.21 -41.50
C MET A 1 -5.45 14.46 -41.22
N GLY A 2 -5.34 13.68 -40.19
CA GLY A 2 -4.10 12.93 -39.85
C GLY A 2 -3.86 11.83 -40.89
N ARG A 3 -2.59 11.48 -41.10
CA ARG A 3 -2.19 10.37 -42.00
C ARG A 3 -1.32 9.37 -41.24
N VAL A 4 -1.40 8.10 -41.61
CA VAL A 4 -0.55 7.01 -41.11
C VAL A 4 0.37 6.57 -42.24
N VAL A 5 1.67 6.56 -42.01
CA VAL A 5 2.71 6.28 -43.00
C VAL A 5 3.52 5.09 -42.58
N ILE A 6 3.74 4.11 -43.47
CA ILE A 6 4.65 2.99 -43.24
C ILE A 6 6.08 3.49 -43.40
N ARG A 7 6.93 3.15 -42.42
CA ARG A 7 8.37 3.46 -42.39
C ARG A 7 9.17 2.21 -42.11
N THR A 8 10.43 2.23 -42.48
CA THR A 8 11.35 1.14 -42.22
C THR A 8 12.63 1.67 -41.58
N LYS A 9 13.23 0.88 -40.70
CA LYS A 9 14.51 1.17 -40.01
C LYS A 9 15.45 -0.04 -40.13
N LYS A 10 16.70 0.20 -40.52
CA LYS A 10 17.74 -0.85 -40.58
C LYS A 10 18.05 -1.42 -39.18
N LYS A 11 18.12 -2.74 -39.06
CA LYS A 11 18.61 -3.41 -37.86
C LYS A 11 20.16 -3.46 -37.83
N CYS A 12 20.74 -3.76 -36.64
CA CYS A 12 22.19 -3.68 -36.35
C CYS A 12 23.07 -4.45 -37.33
N HIS A 13 22.57 -5.48 -38.03
CA HIS A 13 23.34 -6.25 -39.03
C HIS A 13 23.02 -5.90 -40.49
N GLY A 14 22.20 -4.87 -40.75
CA GLY A 14 21.96 -4.32 -42.09
C GLY A 14 21.19 -5.18 -43.08
N THR A 15 20.96 -6.46 -42.80
CA THR A 15 20.30 -7.43 -43.72
C THR A 15 18.80 -7.37 -43.66
N MET A 16 18.23 -6.88 -42.56
CA MET A 16 16.78 -6.77 -42.30
C MET A 16 16.37 -5.35 -41.97
N LEU A 17 15.15 -4.99 -42.36
CA LEU A 17 14.46 -3.76 -42.03
C LEU A 17 13.33 -4.07 -41.08
N SER A 18 13.25 -3.36 -39.97
CA SER A 18 12.07 -3.35 -39.11
C SER A 18 11.03 -2.38 -39.66
N VAL A 19 9.78 -2.80 -39.70
CA VAL A 19 8.65 -2.01 -40.23
C VAL A 19 7.92 -1.33 -39.06
N TYR A 20 7.57 -0.05 -39.22
CA TYR A 20 6.80 0.71 -38.25
C TYR A 20 5.87 1.71 -38.90
N LEU A 21 4.86 2.15 -38.16
CA LEU A 21 3.96 3.22 -38.58
C LEU A 21 4.36 4.54 -37.98
N GLU A 22 4.30 5.62 -38.76
CA GLU A 22 4.41 7.00 -38.27
C GLU A 22 3.07 7.71 -38.40
N PHE A 23 2.62 8.28 -37.29
CA PHE A 23 1.40 9.08 -37.21
C PHE A 23 1.73 10.56 -37.41
N CYS A 24 1.12 11.19 -38.40
CA CYS A 24 1.36 12.58 -38.76
C CYS A 24 0.01 13.37 -38.87
N PRO A 25 -0.25 14.33 -37.96
CA PRO A 25 0.53 14.66 -36.74
C PRO A 25 0.46 13.54 -35.69
N PRO A 26 1.36 13.56 -34.69
CA PRO A 26 1.22 12.69 -33.54
C PRO A 26 -0.14 12.90 -32.87
N PHE A 27 -0.74 11.84 -32.34
CA PHE A 27 -1.99 11.93 -31.60
C PHE A 27 -1.81 11.66 -30.12
N THR A 28 -2.73 12.16 -29.30
CA THR A 28 -2.71 11.93 -27.86
C THR A 28 -3.65 10.77 -27.53
N ASP A 29 -3.14 9.76 -26.84
CA ASP A 29 -3.92 8.60 -26.40
C ASP A 29 -4.85 8.97 -25.22
N ASN A 30 -5.70 8.02 -24.81
CA ASN A 30 -6.64 8.19 -23.69
C ASN A 30 -5.93 8.41 -22.33
N SER A 31 -4.61 8.15 -22.25
CA SER A 31 -3.78 8.40 -21.05
C SER A 31 -3.07 9.76 -21.06
N GLY A 32 -3.27 10.57 -22.12
CA GLY A 32 -2.62 11.87 -22.31
C GLY A 32 -1.21 11.79 -22.92
N LYS A 33 -0.75 10.61 -23.34
CA LYS A 33 0.58 10.43 -23.94
C LYS A 33 0.54 10.69 -25.45
N GLN A 34 1.52 11.43 -25.96
CA GLN A 34 1.69 11.61 -27.40
C GLN A 34 2.30 10.34 -28.04
N VAL A 35 1.64 9.82 -29.07
CA VAL A 35 2.04 8.68 -29.86
C VAL A 35 2.38 9.13 -31.26
N ARG A 36 3.63 8.92 -31.68
CA ARG A 36 4.13 9.24 -33.02
C ARG A 36 4.50 8.00 -33.82
N TYR A 37 4.96 6.94 -33.17
CA TYR A 37 5.46 5.73 -33.83
C TYR A 37 4.83 4.47 -33.24
N GLU A 38 4.51 3.48 -34.09
CA GLU A 38 4.08 2.13 -33.73
C GLU A 38 4.97 1.12 -34.45
N PHE A 39 5.79 0.34 -33.72
CA PHE A 39 6.57 -0.74 -34.30
C PHE A 39 5.69 -1.98 -34.45
N LEU A 40 5.69 -2.59 -35.65
CA LEU A 40 4.74 -3.66 -35.99
C LEU A 40 5.27 -5.07 -35.71
N ASP A 41 6.49 -5.19 -35.19
CA ASP A 41 7.22 -6.49 -35.05
C ASP A 41 7.31 -7.27 -36.37
N LEU A 42 7.23 -6.56 -37.51
CA LEU A 42 7.41 -7.07 -38.84
C LEU A 42 8.80 -6.72 -39.36
N GLU A 43 9.40 -7.65 -40.07
CA GLU A 43 10.72 -7.49 -40.66
C GLU A 43 10.72 -7.90 -42.12
N LYS A 44 11.51 -7.21 -42.94
CA LYS A 44 11.71 -7.55 -44.35
C LYS A 44 13.17 -7.45 -44.76
N TYR A 45 13.57 -8.15 -45.78
CA TYR A 45 14.94 -8.11 -46.34
C TYR A 45 15.25 -6.73 -46.91
N THR A 46 16.43 -6.20 -46.57
CA THR A 46 16.92 -4.92 -47.10
C THR A 46 17.17 -5.02 -48.62
N THR A 47 17.82 -6.08 -49.07
CA THR A 47 18.14 -6.40 -50.49
C THR A 47 17.77 -7.84 -50.75
N PRO A 48 16.57 -8.16 -51.23
CA PRO A 48 16.18 -9.54 -51.50
C PRO A 48 17.01 -10.12 -52.68
N SER A 49 17.68 -11.22 -52.41
CA SER A 49 18.60 -11.86 -53.37
C SER A 49 17.94 -12.92 -54.28
N ASN A 50 16.75 -13.40 -53.89
CA ASN A 50 16.02 -14.45 -54.64
C ASN A 50 14.51 -14.19 -54.62
N ASP A 51 13.75 -14.96 -55.47
CA ASP A 51 12.31 -14.81 -55.57
C ASP A 51 11.53 -15.12 -54.29
N ALA A 52 12.00 -16.04 -53.47
CA ALA A 52 11.41 -16.37 -52.17
C ALA A 52 11.46 -15.17 -51.24
N GLN A 53 12.58 -14.46 -51.16
CA GLN A 53 12.76 -13.25 -50.35
C GLN A 53 11.92 -12.07 -50.91
N ARG A 54 11.80 -11.94 -52.26
CA ARG A 54 10.91 -10.96 -52.88
C ARG A 54 9.45 -11.19 -52.49
N LYS A 55 9.00 -12.46 -52.64
CA LYS A 55 7.63 -12.84 -52.23
C LYS A 55 7.40 -12.61 -50.72
N PHE A 56 8.37 -12.95 -49.91
CA PHE A 56 8.30 -12.69 -48.46
C PHE A 56 8.11 -11.18 -48.16
N ASN A 57 8.97 -10.34 -48.76
CA ASN A 57 8.84 -8.89 -48.60
C ASN A 57 7.48 -8.37 -49.04
N ALA A 58 6.94 -8.84 -50.16
CA ALA A 58 5.61 -8.45 -50.65
C ALA A 58 4.51 -8.81 -49.62
N ILE A 59 4.57 -10.02 -49.04
CA ILE A 59 3.61 -10.44 -47.98
C ILE A 59 3.71 -9.51 -46.77
N ILE A 60 4.94 -9.15 -46.33
CA ILE A 60 5.14 -8.24 -45.21
C ILE A 60 4.61 -6.84 -45.51
N ASP A 61 4.80 -6.35 -46.75
CA ASP A 61 4.26 -5.05 -47.16
C ASP A 61 2.74 -5.05 -47.20
N ASP A 62 2.09 -6.11 -47.70
CA ASP A 62 0.63 -6.27 -47.65
C ASP A 62 0.06 -6.29 -46.22
N ILE A 63 0.71 -7.02 -45.35
CA ILE A 63 0.34 -7.06 -43.91
C ILE A 63 0.49 -5.66 -43.29
N ALA A 64 1.60 -4.99 -43.56
CA ALA A 64 1.86 -3.65 -43.00
C ALA A 64 0.80 -2.63 -43.50
N ASP A 65 0.42 -2.74 -44.79
CA ASP A 65 -0.59 -1.87 -45.37
C ASP A 65 -2.01 -2.12 -44.81
N ALA A 66 -2.37 -3.38 -44.61
CA ALA A 66 -3.60 -3.75 -43.91
C ALA A 66 -3.66 -3.16 -42.50
N ILE A 67 -2.57 -3.28 -41.72
CA ILE A 67 -2.48 -2.68 -40.37
C ILE A 67 -2.56 -1.14 -40.46
N ARG A 68 -1.89 -0.51 -41.42
CA ARG A 68 -1.96 0.94 -41.67
C ARG A 68 -3.39 1.40 -41.88
N CYS A 69 -4.17 0.70 -42.73
CA CYS A 69 -5.55 1.00 -42.97
C CYS A 69 -6.42 0.88 -41.71
N GLU A 70 -6.25 -0.19 -40.94
CA GLU A 70 -6.94 -0.39 -39.67
C GLU A 70 -6.65 0.79 -38.72
N ARG A 71 -5.38 1.20 -38.58
CA ARG A 71 -4.98 2.32 -37.72
C ARG A 71 -5.54 3.66 -38.19
N TYR A 72 -5.57 3.88 -39.49
CA TYR A 72 -6.18 5.09 -40.07
C TYR A 72 -7.68 5.19 -39.71
N ILE A 73 -8.42 4.09 -39.87
CA ILE A 73 -9.84 4.02 -39.51
C ILE A 73 -10.02 4.28 -38.01
N SER A 74 -9.20 3.66 -37.15
CA SER A 74 -9.23 3.86 -35.71
C SER A 74 -8.96 5.30 -35.30
N LEU A 75 -8.04 6.00 -36.01
CA LEU A 75 -7.78 7.44 -35.78
C LEU A 75 -8.98 8.30 -36.15
N VAL A 76 -9.65 8.00 -37.28
CA VAL A 76 -10.84 8.73 -37.75
C VAL A 76 -11.98 8.58 -36.72
N HIS A 77 -12.19 7.41 -36.19
CA HIS A 77 -13.23 7.13 -35.20
C HIS A 77 -12.83 7.51 -33.77
N LYS A 78 -11.59 8.01 -33.54
CA LYS A 78 -10.99 8.24 -32.19
C LYS A 78 -11.03 7.00 -31.33
N ASP A 79 -11.01 5.82 -31.90
CA ASP A 79 -10.93 4.53 -31.24
C ASP A 79 -9.47 4.09 -31.17
N TYR A 80 -8.87 4.22 -29.98
CA TYR A 80 -7.45 3.91 -29.74
C TYR A 80 -7.24 2.52 -29.13
N GLU A 81 -8.17 1.59 -29.33
CA GLU A 81 -8.06 0.22 -28.78
C GLU A 81 -6.77 -0.51 -29.20
N PHE A 82 -6.25 -0.19 -30.39
CA PHE A 82 -4.99 -0.77 -30.88
C PHE A 82 -3.80 -0.44 -29.97
N LEU A 83 -3.81 0.67 -29.24
CA LEU A 83 -2.74 1.05 -28.30
C LEU A 83 -2.65 0.08 -27.10
N SER A 84 -3.76 -0.53 -26.72
CA SER A 84 -3.73 -1.55 -25.67
C SER A 84 -2.96 -2.79 -26.12
N LYS A 85 -2.99 -3.12 -27.42
CA LYS A 85 -2.20 -4.23 -28.01
C LYS A 85 -0.70 -3.92 -28.00
N MET A 86 -0.29 -2.67 -28.22
CA MET A 86 1.11 -2.26 -28.14
C MET A 86 1.64 -2.34 -26.71
N ARG A 87 0.84 -1.92 -25.72
CA ARG A 87 1.24 -1.86 -24.32
C ARG A 87 1.24 -3.22 -23.63
N ILE A 88 0.64 -4.26 -24.24
CA ILE A 88 0.55 -5.59 -23.63
C ILE A 88 1.93 -6.27 -23.45
N ASN A 89 2.92 -5.88 -24.22
CA ASN A 89 4.31 -6.34 -24.13
C ASN A 89 5.17 -5.44 -23.21
N GLU A 90 4.65 -4.28 -22.73
CA GLU A 90 5.37 -3.44 -21.78
C GLU A 90 5.59 -4.18 -20.45
N ASP A 91 6.62 -3.75 -19.71
CA ASP A 91 6.96 -4.34 -18.41
C ASP A 91 5.95 -3.93 -17.34
N PHE A 92 5.21 -4.92 -16.81
CA PHE A 92 4.25 -4.71 -15.73
C PHE A 92 4.93 -4.36 -14.39
N LEU A 93 6.16 -4.84 -14.14
CA LEU A 93 6.89 -4.50 -12.90
C LEU A 93 7.27 -3.01 -12.88
N GLU A 94 7.69 -2.47 -14.03
CA GLU A 94 7.99 -1.06 -14.16
C GLU A 94 6.73 -0.20 -14.02
N TYR A 95 5.63 -0.62 -14.65
CA TYR A 95 4.33 0.02 -14.47
C TYR A 95 3.91 0.03 -13.01
N PHE A 96 4.02 -1.12 -12.32
CA PHE A 96 3.74 -1.23 -10.90
C PHE A 96 4.60 -0.26 -10.09
N HIS A 97 5.91 -0.24 -10.36
CA HIS A 97 6.86 0.65 -9.67
C HIS A 97 6.49 2.13 -9.81
N ARG A 98 6.20 2.58 -11.02
CA ARG A 98 5.79 3.97 -11.30
C ARG A 98 4.53 4.37 -10.53
N ASN A 99 3.56 3.48 -10.44
CA ASN A 99 2.26 3.76 -9.82
C ASN A 99 2.22 3.64 -8.30
N ILE A 100 3.34 3.30 -7.66
CA ILE A 100 3.39 3.16 -6.19
C ILE A 100 4.29 4.18 -5.48
N VAL A 101 4.85 5.14 -6.18
CA VAL A 101 5.82 6.12 -5.63
C VAL A 101 5.25 6.81 -4.39
N TYR A 102 4.00 7.24 -4.43
CA TYR A 102 3.31 7.93 -3.33
C TYR A 102 2.39 7.01 -2.52
N ARG A 103 2.42 5.69 -2.77
CA ARG A 103 1.57 4.73 -2.05
C ARG A 103 2.30 4.14 -0.84
N GLY A 104 1.52 3.68 0.16
CA GLY A 104 2.05 3.15 1.42
C GLY A 104 2.94 1.91 1.25
N ILE A 105 3.69 1.59 2.31
CA ILE A 105 4.71 0.52 2.36
C ILE A 105 4.21 -0.85 1.86
N LYS A 106 2.92 -1.17 2.04
CA LYS A 106 2.34 -2.44 1.59
C LYS A 106 2.47 -2.66 0.07
N PHE A 107 2.41 -1.59 -0.73
CA PHE A 107 2.58 -1.65 -2.18
C PHE A 107 4.03 -1.96 -2.55
N LYS A 108 4.99 -1.28 -1.88
CA LYS A 108 6.42 -1.52 -2.08
C LYS A 108 6.81 -2.97 -1.73
N VAL A 109 6.23 -3.50 -0.64
CA VAL A 109 6.46 -4.89 -0.23
C VAL A 109 5.80 -5.87 -1.20
N SER A 110 4.58 -5.58 -1.67
CA SER A 110 3.88 -6.38 -2.68
C SER A 110 4.71 -6.51 -3.96
N LEU A 111 5.28 -5.40 -4.46
CA LEU A 111 6.16 -5.40 -5.63
C LEU A 111 7.40 -6.28 -5.42
N LYS A 112 8.03 -6.26 -4.23
CA LYS A 112 9.18 -7.14 -3.92
C LYS A 112 8.80 -8.61 -4.00
N TYR A 113 7.61 -8.99 -3.50
CA TYR A 113 7.12 -10.37 -3.61
C TYR A 113 6.79 -10.73 -5.06
N LEU A 114 6.19 -9.82 -5.81
CA LEU A 114 5.90 -10.03 -7.23
C LEU A 114 7.20 -10.23 -8.02
N HIS A 115 8.19 -9.38 -7.81
CA HIS A 115 9.50 -9.49 -8.46
C HIS A 115 10.17 -10.86 -8.17
N ARG A 116 10.07 -11.32 -6.91
CA ARG A 116 10.58 -12.66 -6.53
C ARG A 116 9.78 -13.78 -7.20
N PHE A 117 8.46 -13.65 -7.33
CA PHE A 117 7.58 -14.64 -7.94
C PHE A 117 7.83 -14.81 -9.43
N CYS A 118 7.95 -13.71 -10.18
CA CYS A 118 8.19 -13.73 -11.62
C CYS A 118 9.67 -13.65 -12.02
N LYS A 119 10.61 -13.80 -11.04
CA LYS A 119 12.07 -13.76 -11.26
C LYS A 119 12.54 -12.51 -12.02
N GLY A 120 11.91 -11.38 -11.74
CA GLY A 120 12.29 -10.09 -12.30
C GLY A 120 11.78 -9.79 -13.71
N LYS A 121 10.91 -10.63 -14.29
CA LYS A 121 10.33 -10.43 -15.63
C LYS A 121 8.83 -10.68 -15.60
N CYS A 122 8.04 -9.67 -15.97
CA CYS A 122 6.58 -9.76 -16.05
C CYS A 122 6.06 -8.68 -16.99
N SER A 123 5.47 -9.09 -18.10
CA SER A 123 4.78 -8.18 -19.02
C SER A 123 3.27 -8.20 -18.74
N PHE A 124 2.52 -7.23 -19.28
CA PHE A 124 1.07 -7.24 -19.11
C PHE A 124 0.38 -8.49 -19.69
N LYS A 125 0.92 -9.08 -20.77
CA LYS A 125 0.41 -10.36 -21.32
C LYS A 125 0.47 -11.51 -20.35
N ASP A 126 1.43 -11.48 -19.41
CA ASP A 126 1.60 -12.52 -18.41
C ASP A 126 0.56 -12.38 -17.28
N VAL A 127 0.01 -11.17 -17.06
CA VAL A 127 -0.95 -10.86 -15.99
C VAL A 127 -2.34 -11.37 -16.36
N THR A 128 -2.52 -12.66 -16.26
CA THR A 128 -3.79 -13.38 -16.50
C THR A 128 -4.48 -13.76 -15.19
N VAL A 129 -5.72 -14.23 -15.25
CA VAL A 129 -6.43 -14.80 -14.08
C VAL A 129 -5.59 -15.91 -13.44
N SER A 130 -5.06 -16.83 -14.25
CA SER A 130 -4.21 -17.93 -13.77
C SER A 130 -2.92 -17.45 -13.11
N PHE A 131 -2.27 -16.42 -13.66
CA PHE A 131 -1.10 -15.79 -13.05
C PHE A 131 -1.43 -15.21 -11.67
N CYS A 132 -2.53 -14.49 -11.55
CA CYS A 132 -2.97 -13.88 -10.31
C CYS A 132 -3.32 -14.92 -9.24
N GLU A 133 -3.97 -16.04 -9.62
CA GLU A 133 -4.24 -17.17 -8.71
C GLU A 133 -2.95 -17.84 -8.23
N ARG A 134 -1.97 -18.05 -9.13
CA ARG A 134 -0.65 -18.58 -8.75
C ARG A 134 0.10 -17.63 -7.82
N PHE A 135 0.04 -16.32 -8.06
CA PHE A 135 0.66 -15.33 -7.18
C PHE A 135 -0.02 -15.30 -5.79
N LYS A 136 -1.35 -15.43 -5.74
CA LYS A 136 -2.12 -15.59 -4.51
C LYS A 136 -1.66 -16.81 -3.71
N GLY A 137 -1.53 -17.96 -4.36
CA GLY A 137 -1.00 -19.19 -3.77
C GLY A 137 0.45 -19.05 -3.28
N PHE A 138 1.29 -18.37 -4.05
CA PHE A 138 2.67 -18.06 -3.66
C PHE A 138 2.72 -17.21 -2.39
N LEU A 139 1.94 -16.13 -2.29
CA LEU A 139 1.88 -15.28 -1.09
C LEU A 139 1.40 -16.05 0.14
N SER A 140 0.46 -16.97 -0.04
CA SER A 140 -0.08 -17.80 1.05
C SER A 140 0.93 -18.82 1.59
N ASN A 141 1.95 -19.18 0.82
CA ASN A 141 2.91 -20.22 1.17
C ASN A 141 4.37 -19.75 1.32
N THR A 142 4.66 -18.50 1.00
CA THR A 142 6.02 -17.97 1.04
C THR A 142 6.46 -17.56 2.47
N LYS A 143 7.77 -17.47 2.66
CA LYS A 143 8.37 -16.91 3.88
C LYS A 143 8.43 -15.39 3.82
N GLY A 144 8.46 -14.73 4.97
CA GLY A 144 8.69 -13.29 5.07
C GLY A 144 10.01 -12.87 4.43
N LEU A 145 10.09 -11.65 3.88
CA LEU A 145 11.30 -11.14 3.21
C LEU A 145 12.53 -11.10 4.13
N HIS A 146 12.30 -10.79 5.41
CA HIS A 146 13.35 -10.65 6.43
C HIS A 146 13.18 -11.63 7.61
N ARG A 147 12.27 -12.59 7.51
CA ARG A 147 11.98 -13.55 8.57
C ARG A 147 11.98 -14.96 8.00
N ARG A 148 12.48 -15.93 8.79
CA ARG A 148 12.41 -17.36 8.40
C ARG A 148 10.99 -17.93 8.50
N ALA A 149 10.11 -17.27 9.24
CA ALA A 149 8.72 -17.68 9.42
C ALA A 149 7.89 -17.45 8.15
N LYS A 150 6.85 -18.27 7.97
CA LYS A 150 5.84 -18.13 6.92
C LYS A 150 5.15 -16.77 7.03
N LEU A 151 4.77 -16.20 5.88
CA LEU A 151 3.99 -14.97 5.84
C LEU A 151 2.63 -15.18 6.50
N SER A 152 2.20 -14.26 7.36
CA SER A 152 0.86 -14.35 7.97
C SER A 152 -0.23 -14.16 6.91
N GLN A 153 -1.37 -14.82 7.10
CA GLN A 153 -2.51 -14.72 6.19
C GLN A 153 -2.96 -13.27 5.96
N ASN A 154 -2.97 -12.45 7.01
CA ASN A 154 -3.36 -11.05 6.91
C ASN A 154 -2.33 -10.22 6.13
N ALA A 155 -1.03 -10.50 6.26
CA ALA A 155 0.00 -9.88 5.44
C ALA A 155 -0.11 -10.31 3.97
N ALA A 156 -0.32 -11.61 3.71
CA ALA A 156 -0.56 -12.11 2.36
C ALA A 156 -1.79 -11.45 1.71
N SER A 157 -2.90 -11.33 2.46
CA SER A 157 -4.10 -10.62 2.03
C SER A 157 -3.81 -9.15 1.69
N ALA A 158 -3.10 -8.43 2.57
CA ALA A 158 -2.76 -7.02 2.36
C ALA A 158 -1.89 -6.81 1.10
N TYR A 159 -0.89 -7.68 0.87
CA TYR A 159 -0.02 -7.59 -0.31
C TYR A 159 -0.72 -8.02 -1.58
N PHE A 160 -1.55 -9.05 -1.53
CA PHE A 160 -2.38 -9.46 -2.67
C PHE A 160 -3.37 -8.35 -3.07
N ASN A 161 -4.03 -7.71 -2.10
CA ASN A 161 -4.93 -6.59 -2.36
C ASN A 161 -4.21 -5.38 -2.96
N ALA A 162 -2.96 -5.10 -2.53
CA ALA A 162 -2.14 -4.06 -3.13
C ALA A 162 -1.79 -4.38 -4.59
N PHE A 163 -1.41 -5.62 -4.90
CA PHE A 163 -1.18 -6.09 -6.27
C PHE A 163 -2.43 -5.94 -7.14
N MET A 164 -3.56 -6.47 -6.68
CA MET A 164 -4.82 -6.40 -7.43
C MET A 164 -5.33 -4.97 -7.65
N SER A 165 -4.98 -4.04 -6.75
CA SER A 165 -5.26 -2.61 -6.96
C SER A 165 -4.50 -2.03 -8.15
N ILE A 166 -3.26 -2.49 -8.41
CA ILE A 166 -2.49 -2.08 -9.60
C ILE A 166 -2.98 -2.79 -10.86
N VAL A 167 -3.40 -4.07 -10.75
CA VAL A 167 -4.06 -4.78 -11.87
C VAL A 167 -5.34 -4.07 -12.29
N ASN A 168 -6.15 -3.61 -11.31
CA ASN A 168 -7.35 -2.82 -11.60
C ASN A 168 -7.02 -1.49 -12.27
N LEU A 169 -5.97 -0.81 -11.83
CA LEU A 169 -5.52 0.42 -12.47
C LEU A 169 -5.12 0.17 -13.94
N ALA A 170 -4.39 -0.92 -14.20
CA ALA A 170 -4.02 -1.30 -15.58
C ALA A 170 -5.25 -1.66 -16.44
N HIS A 171 -6.32 -2.17 -15.84
CA HIS A 171 -7.60 -2.36 -16.53
C HIS A 171 -8.29 -1.01 -16.81
N GLN A 172 -8.33 -0.10 -15.85
CA GLN A 172 -8.86 1.26 -16.04
C GLN A 172 -8.09 2.06 -17.11
N ASP A 173 -6.76 1.86 -17.18
CA ASP A 173 -5.90 2.44 -18.22
C ASP A 173 -6.08 1.75 -19.60
N GLY A 174 -6.98 0.76 -19.72
CA GLY A 174 -7.28 0.04 -20.97
C GLY A 174 -6.18 -0.91 -21.44
N ILE A 175 -5.11 -1.16 -20.63
CA ILE A 175 -4.00 -2.04 -21.00
C ILE A 175 -4.42 -3.51 -20.86
N ILE A 176 -5.08 -3.85 -19.75
CA ILE A 176 -5.66 -5.17 -19.50
C ILE A 176 -7.15 -5.10 -19.83
N LYS A 177 -7.57 -5.78 -20.92
CA LYS A 177 -8.97 -5.75 -21.38
C LYS A 177 -9.95 -6.45 -20.43
N THR A 178 -9.51 -7.55 -19.81
CA THR A 178 -10.33 -8.35 -18.91
C THR A 178 -10.32 -7.77 -17.50
N ASP A 179 -11.47 -7.52 -16.91
CA ASP A 179 -11.55 -7.25 -15.48
C ASP A 179 -11.25 -8.51 -14.69
N ILE A 180 -9.98 -8.64 -14.30
CA ILE A 180 -9.47 -9.77 -13.52
C ILE A 180 -10.04 -9.75 -12.09
N ASN A 181 -10.37 -8.56 -11.56
CA ASN A 181 -10.84 -8.42 -10.19
C ASN A 181 -12.17 -9.11 -9.93
N THR A 182 -13.04 -9.19 -10.94
CA THR A 182 -14.33 -9.87 -10.84
C THR A 182 -14.21 -11.39 -10.88
N LYS A 183 -13.08 -11.90 -11.39
CA LYS A 183 -12.84 -13.34 -11.61
C LYS A 183 -12.03 -14.01 -10.52
N ILE A 184 -11.50 -13.25 -9.55
CA ILE A 184 -10.59 -13.75 -8.51
C ILE A 184 -11.12 -13.40 -7.12
N SER A 185 -11.29 -14.43 -6.28
CA SER A 185 -11.58 -14.25 -4.87
C SER A 185 -10.36 -13.70 -4.12
N ARG A 186 -10.57 -12.77 -3.20
CA ARG A 186 -9.52 -12.23 -2.33
C ARG A 186 -9.08 -13.27 -1.30
N ILE A 187 -7.86 -13.12 -0.77
CA ILE A 187 -7.43 -13.88 0.40
C ILE A 187 -8.27 -13.41 1.59
N HIS A 188 -9.00 -14.33 2.22
CA HIS A 188 -9.81 -14.01 3.37
C HIS A 188 -8.94 -13.46 4.50
N TRP A 189 -9.40 -12.38 5.11
CA TRP A 189 -8.79 -11.83 6.30
C TRP A 189 -9.10 -12.76 7.47
N LYS A 190 -8.06 -13.24 8.15
CA LYS A 190 -8.25 -13.98 9.38
C LYS A 190 -8.52 -12.98 10.49
N HIS A 191 -9.73 -12.95 10.99
CA HIS A 191 -10.03 -12.26 12.22
C HIS A 191 -9.31 -13.04 13.33
N ASP A 192 -8.27 -12.44 13.91
CA ASP A 192 -7.63 -13.03 15.07
C ASP A 192 -8.70 -13.25 16.14
N THR A 193 -8.70 -14.45 16.71
CA THR A 193 -9.44 -14.79 17.93
C THR A 193 -9.26 -13.67 18.95
N ALA A 194 -10.29 -13.40 19.72
CA ALA A 194 -10.46 -12.29 20.67
C ALA A 194 -9.15 -11.68 21.15
N LYS A 195 -8.90 -10.42 20.77
CA LYS A 195 -7.72 -9.70 21.26
C LYS A 195 -7.76 -9.70 22.77
N GLU A 196 -6.65 -10.07 23.39
CA GLU A 196 -6.52 -10.00 24.83
C GLU A 196 -6.50 -8.54 25.29
N TYR A 197 -7.25 -8.25 26.33
CA TYR A 197 -7.32 -6.94 26.97
C TYR A 197 -6.94 -7.04 28.43
N LEU A 198 -6.38 -5.98 28.99
CA LEU A 198 -6.12 -5.89 30.42
C LEU A 198 -7.44 -5.66 31.17
N ASP A 199 -7.69 -6.46 32.19
CA ASP A 199 -8.78 -6.21 33.12
C ASP A 199 -8.35 -5.19 34.20
N GLU A 200 -9.29 -4.78 35.04
CA GLU A 200 -9.05 -3.77 36.07
C GLU A 200 -8.00 -4.22 37.10
N LYS A 201 -8.01 -5.50 37.47
CA LYS A 201 -7.02 -6.06 38.43
C LYS A 201 -5.63 -6.05 37.82
N GLU A 202 -5.49 -6.34 36.53
CA GLU A 202 -4.21 -6.30 35.81
C GLU A 202 -3.71 -4.86 35.65
N ILE A 203 -4.59 -3.90 35.40
CA ILE A 203 -4.25 -2.48 35.34
C ILE A 203 -3.73 -2.01 36.71
N ARG A 204 -4.41 -2.35 37.81
CA ARG A 204 -3.96 -2.02 39.18
C ARG A 204 -2.62 -2.67 39.53
N ARG A 205 -2.34 -3.88 39.03
CA ARG A 205 -1.01 -4.51 39.20
C ARG A 205 0.04 -3.73 38.41
N LEU A 206 -0.27 -3.33 37.18
CA LEU A 206 0.61 -2.54 36.30
C LEU A 206 0.96 -1.17 36.93
N GLU A 207 0.03 -0.54 37.65
CA GLU A 207 0.24 0.72 38.39
C GLU A 207 1.21 0.58 39.52
N ARG A 208 1.16 -0.56 40.25
CA ARG A 208 1.97 -0.82 41.44
C ARG A 208 3.43 -1.27 41.15
N VAL A 209 3.70 -1.62 39.88
CA VAL A 209 5.05 -2.01 39.48
C VAL A 209 5.97 -0.78 39.45
N GLU A 210 7.11 -0.86 40.15
CA GLU A 210 8.18 0.11 40.00
C GLU A 210 9.11 -0.29 38.85
N PHE A 211 8.92 0.36 37.68
CA PHE A 211 9.73 0.11 36.50
C PHE A 211 10.87 1.13 36.40
N MET A 212 11.87 0.97 37.32
CA MET A 212 12.95 1.94 37.47
C MET A 212 13.84 2.10 36.25
N GLU A 213 14.00 1.05 35.43
CA GLU A 213 14.83 1.09 34.21
C GLU A 213 14.34 2.15 33.20
N TYR A 214 13.01 2.27 33.00
CA TYR A 214 12.38 3.25 32.13
C TYR A 214 10.99 3.65 32.66
N PRO A 215 10.91 4.58 33.61
CA PRO A 215 9.63 4.99 34.23
C PRO A 215 8.64 5.55 33.18
N ASP A 216 9.13 6.22 32.14
CA ASP A 216 8.32 6.79 31.07
C ASP A 216 7.60 5.73 30.21
N ILE A 217 8.11 4.50 30.15
CA ILE A 217 7.42 3.37 29.49
C ILE A 217 6.13 3.04 30.23
N GLN A 218 6.20 2.90 31.54
CA GLN A 218 5.05 2.60 32.40
C GLN A 218 4.02 3.75 32.36
N ARG A 219 4.49 5.00 32.53
CA ARG A 219 3.65 6.21 32.47
C ARG A 219 2.94 6.33 31.13
N ALA A 220 3.65 6.17 30.01
CA ALA A 220 3.09 6.22 28.66
C ALA A 220 2.06 5.09 28.41
N CYS A 221 2.34 3.88 28.94
CA CYS A 221 1.41 2.77 28.87
C CYS A 221 0.11 3.05 29.63
N LEU A 222 0.22 3.47 30.89
CA LEU A 222 -0.94 3.79 31.72
C LEU A 222 -1.70 5.00 31.15
N LEU A 223 -1.01 6.04 30.67
CA LEU A 223 -1.65 7.18 30.02
C LEU A 223 -2.43 6.74 28.77
N SER A 224 -1.87 5.86 27.95
CA SER A 224 -2.61 5.28 26.81
C SER A 224 -3.84 4.48 27.26
N ILE A 225 -3.73 3.77 28.39
CA ILE A 225 -4.84 3.05 29.00
C ILE A 225 -5.95 4.04 29.45
N TYR A 226 -5.64 5.08 30.17
CA TYR A 226 -6.62 6.04 30.70
C TYR A 226 -7.21 6.98 29.66
N THR A 227 -6.50 7.23 28.56
CA THR A 227 -6.91 8.22 27.53
C THR A 227 -7.38 7.60 26.24
N GLY A 228 -7.10 6.32 25.99
CA GLY A 228 -7.35 5.67 24.71
C GLY A 228 -6.44 6.14 23.57
N LEU A 229 -5.41 6.96 23.86
CA LEU A 229 -4.47 7.45 22.86
C LEU A 229 -3.66 6.31 22.24
N ARG A 230 -3.50 6.36 20.91
CA ARG A 230 -2.67 5.39 20.19
C ARG A 230 -1.19 5.67 20.43
N ARG A 231 -0.35 4.68 20.10
CA ARG A 231 1.12 4.83 20.20
C ARG A 231 1.64 6.07 19.50
N SER A 232 1.15 6.35 18.28
CA SER A 232 1.54 7.55 17.52
C SER A 232 1.22 8.83 18.25
N ASP A 233 0.05 8.87 18.88
CA ASP A 233 -0.46 10.06 19.55
C ASP A 233 0.28 10.31 20.88
N ILE A 234 0.61 9.23 21.62
CA ILE A 234 1.46 9.30 22.82
C ILE A 234 2.88 9.78 22.50
N LEU A 235 3.49 9.25 21.42
CA LEU A 235 4.84 9.65 21.01
C LEU A 235 4.92 11.08 20.48
N ALA A 236 3.84 11.60 19.94
CA ALA A 236 3.75 12.97 19.42
C ALA A 236 3.13 13.96 20.43
N LEU A 237 2.78 13.51 21.64
CA LEU A 237 2.12 14.35 22.63
C LEU A 237 3.04 15.48 23.08
N ASP A 238 2.66 16.73 22.77
CA ASP A 238 3.38 17.94 23.16
C ASP A 238 2.69 18.64 24.32
N TRP A 239 3.46 19.25 25.19
CA TRP A 239 2.95 20.02 26.33
C TRP A 239 2.02 21.18 25.96
N LYS A 240 2.14 21.70 24.73
CA LYS A 240 1.23 22.75 24.21
C LYS A 240 -0.22 22.25 24.09
N SER A 241 -0.40 20.93 23.94
CA SER A 241 -1.71 20.30 23.84
C SER A 241 -2.31 19.94 25.18
N VAL A 242 -1.58 20.14 26.30
CA VAL A 242 -1.99 19.76 27.65
C VAL A 242 -2.51 21.00 28.39
N HIS A 243 -3.79 21.01 28.67
CA HIS A 243 -4.46 22.10 29.37
C HIS A 243 -4.85 21.64 30.78
N ILE A 244 -4.03 21.99 31.77
CA ILE A 244 -4.30 21.69 33.19
C ILE A 244 -4.95 22.92 33.83
N ASN A 245 -6.12 22.74 34.45
CA ASN A 245 -6.84 23.78 35.10
C ASN A 245 -7.38 23.30 36.46
N SER A 246 -6.97 23.98 37.54
CA SER A 246 -7.40 23.67 38.90
C SER A 246 -8.88 23.97 39.18
N LYS A 247 -9.48 24.89 38.42
CA LYS A 247 -10.89 25.37 38.60
C LYS A 247 -11.86 24.81 37.56
N LYS A 248 -11.34 24.21 36.46
CA LYS A 248 -12.12 23.62 35.35
C LYS A 248 -11.57 22.24 35.03
N ARG A 249 -12.32 21.48 34.21
CA ARG A 249 -11.84 20.16 33.74
C ARG A 249 -10.55 20.33 32.90
N SER A 250 -9.50 19.61 33.25
CA SER A 250 -8.27 19.51 32.47
C SER A 250 -8.51 18.65 31.23
N TYR A 251 -7.88 18.97 30.12
CA TYR A 251 -8.09 18.25 28.85
C TYR A 251 -6.83 18.28 27.96
N LEU A 252 -6.77 17.34 27.03
CA LEU A 252 -5.84 17.38 25.88
C LEU A 252 -6.57 17.98 24.67
N ASP A 253 -5.91 18.91 23.98
CA ASP A 253 -6.36 19.44 22.68
C ASP A 253 -5.40 18.92 21.59
N ILE A 254 -5.80 17.87 20.91
CA ILE A 254 -4.92 17.10 20.02
C ILE A 254 -5.58 16.83 18.67
N ILE A 255 -4.76 16.73 17.65
CA ILE A 255 -5.15 16.19 16.35
C ILE A 255 -4.72 14.71 16.32
N ILE A 256 -5.70 13.81 16.26
CA ILE A 256 -5.44 12.36 16.18
C ILE A 256 -4.75 12.04 14.87
N HIS A 257 -3.52 11.52 14.94
CA HIS A 257 -2.67 11.29 13.76
C HIS A 257 -3.32 10.43 12.66
N LYS A 258 -4.10 9.40 13.04
CA LYS A 258 -4.73 8.48 12.07
C LYS A 258 -5.92 9.07 11.32
N THR A 259 -6.73 9.89 11.99
CA THR A 259 -8.02 10.40 11.46
C THR A 259 -7.96 11.86 11.09
N GLN A 260 -6.87 12.57 11.47
CA GLN A 260 -6.71 14.03 11.35
C GLN A 260 -7.84 14.82 12.02
N ALA A 261 -8.56 14.19 12.96
CA ALA A 261 -9.63 14.83 13.70
C ALA A 261 -9.08 15.59 14.92
N ALA A 262 -9.49 16.83 15.09
CA ALA A 262 -9.25 17.59 16.30
C ALA A 262 -10.17 17.09 17.42
N VAL A 263 -9.60 16.73 18.57
CA VAL A 263 -10.33 16.16 19.72
C VAL A 263 -9.90 16.82 21.01
N LYS A 264 -10.88 17.28 21.79
CA LYS A 264 -10.68 17.67 23.18
C LYS A 264 -10.99 16.50 24.09
N LEU A 265 -9.95 15.88 24.65
CA LEU A 265 -10.04 14.70 25.47
C LEU A 265 -9.93 15.06 26.95
N PRO A 266 -10.98 14.86 27.78
CA PRO A 266 -10.91 15.16 29.21
C PRO A 266 -9.90 14.25 29.91
N LEU A 267 -9.17 14.81 30.87
CA LEU A 267 -8.18 14.10 31.68
C LEU A 267 -8.74 13.82 33.09
N SER A 268 -8.65 12.56 33.50
CA SER A 268 -8.87 12.17 34.89
C SER A 268 -7.67 12.61 35.79
N PRO A 269 -7.84 12.71 37.12
CA PRO A 269 -6.75 13.01 38.02
C PRO A 269 -5.55 12.04 37.86
N ALA A 270 -5.83 10.75 37.70
CA ALA A 270 -4.80 9.74 37.47
C ALA A 270 -4.06 9.97 36.14
N ALA A 271 -4.75 10.37 35.06
CA ALA A 271 -4.11 10.70 33.80
C ALA A 271 -3.23 11.96 33.90
N ILE A 272 -3.63 12.94 34.71
CA ILE A 272 -2.82 14.16 34.96
C ILE A 272 -1.52 13.81 35.71
N GLU A 273 -1.60 12.97 36.71
CA GLU A 273 -0.42 12.50 37.46
C GLU A 273 0.59 11.78 36.57
N LEU A 274 0.13 10.96 35.64
CA LEU A 274 0.94 10.25 34.65
C LEU A 274 1.65 11.16 33.66
N LEU A 275 1.15 12.37 33.41
CA LEU A 275 1.86 13.36 32.57
C LEU A 275 3.14 13.86 33.28
N GLY A 276 3.16 13.89 34.63
CA GLY A 276 4.26 14.38 35.44
C GLY A 276 4.35 15.90 35.48
N LYS A 277 5.55 16.43 35.76
CA LYS A 277 5.75 17.88 35.91
C LYS A 277 5.46 18.60 34.59
N HIS A 278 4.50 19.55 34.64
CA HIS A 278 4.11 20.34 33.49
C HIS A 278 5.28 21.20 32.99
N LYS A 279 5.48 21.19 31.66
CA LYS A 279 6.48 22.03 30.97
C LYS A 279 5.77 22.96 29.99
N LYS A 280 6.37 24.12 29.71
CA LYS A 280 5.79 25.12 28.79
C LYS A 280 5.75 24.65 27.34
N ARG A 281 6.65 23.76 26.91
CA ARG A 281 6.80 23.27 25.52
C ARG A 281 7.61 21.98 25.46
N GLY A 282 7.55 21.29 24.32
CA GLY A 282 8.26 20.07 24.00
C GLY A 282 7.44 18.82 24.26
N LEU A 283 7.96 17.67 23.86
CA LEU A 283 7.26 16.40 24.03
C LEU A 283 7.09 16.02 25.50
N VAL A 284 5.96 15.43 25.85
CA VAL A 284 5.71 14.87 27.19
C VAL A 284 6.67 13.74 27.49
N PHE A 285 6.98 12.92 26.47
CA PHE A 285 7.90 11.78 26.55
C PHE A 285 9.03 11.90 25.50
N PRO A 286 10.02 12.79 25.70
CA PRO A 286 11.02 13.10 24.67
C PRO A 286 11.91 11.93 24.28
N ASP A 287 12.25 11.05 25.25
CA ASP A 287 13.16 9.92 25.04
C ASP A 287 12.46 8.62 24.64
N LEU A 288 11.13 8.67 24.47
CA LEU A 288 10.32 7.52 24.13
C LEU A 288 10.27 7.30 22.61
N THR A 289 10.57 6.07 22.19
CA THR A 289 10.48 5.66 20.78
C THR A 289 9.56 4.47 20.62
N GLY A 290 9.05 4.25 19.42
CA GLY A 290 8.24 3.06 19.13
C GLY A 290 9.00 1.75 19.34
N TYR A 291 10.32 1.76 19.15
CA TYR A 291 11.19 0.62 19.45
C TYR A 291 11.25 0.34 20.96
N LYS A 292 11.56 1.35 21.79
CA LYS A 292 11.60 1.22 23.25
C LYS A 292 10.28 0.69 23.79
N LEU A 293 9.14 1.24 23.35
CA LEU A 293 7.82 0.72 23.74
C LEU A 293 7.65 -0.76 23.40
N SER A 294 8.00 -1.17 22.16
CA SER A 294 7.85 -2.57 21.73
C SER A 294 8.78 -3.52 22.50
N PHE A 295 9.96 -3.06 22.89
CA PHE A 295 10.96 -3.86 23.55
C PHE A 295 10.69 -4.01 25.06
N TYR A 296 10.32 -2.93 25.76
CA TYR A 296 10.18 -2.93 27.21
C TYR A 296 8.77 -3.29 27.71
N ILE A 297 7.73 -3.14 26.91
CA ILE A 297 6.37 -3.51 27.33
C ILE A 297 6.25 -4.98 27.75
N PRO A 298 6.79 -5.97 27.05
CA PRO A 298 6.73 -7.36 27.52
C PRO A 298 7.41 -7.57 28.88
N ARG A 299 8.50 -6.83 29.15
CA ARG A 299 9.19 -6.88 30.46
C ARG A 299 8.34 -6.26 31.57
N LEU A 300 7.75 -5.11 31.32
CA LEU A 300 6.84 -4.44 32.24
C LEU A 300 5.63 -5.33 32.58
N LEU A 301 5.03 -6.01 31.61
CA LEU A 301 3.93 -6.95 31.82
C LEU A 301 4.34 -8.14 32.66
N LYS A 302 5.55 -8.69 32.41
CA LYS A 302 6.09 -9.80 33.18
C LYS A 302 6.30 -9.42 34.67
N LEU A 303 6.81 -8.22 34.95
CA LEU A 303 6.95 -7.70 36.31
C LEU A 303 5.59 -7.50 36.98
N ALA A 304 4.55 -7.17 36.26
CA ALA A 304 3.18 -7.07 36.78
C ALA A 304 2.47 -8.42 36.90
N ASN A 305 3.14 -9.55 36.68
CA ASN A 305 2.55 -10.89 36.61
C ASN A 305 1.36 -10.98 35.66
N ILE A 306 1.54 -10.41 34.44
CA ILE A 306 0.55 -10.43 33.36
C ILE A 306 1.10 -11.29 32.22
N GLU A 307 0.52 -12.46 32.01
CA GLU A 307 0.94 -13.43 30.99
C GLU A 307 0.36 -13.14 29.61
N LYS A 308 -0.68 -12.29 29.53
CA LYS A 308 -1.35 -11.92 28.29
C LYS A 308 -0.38 -11.27 27.30
N HIS A 309 -0.49 -11.65 26.03
CA HIS A 309 0.27 -11.02 24.92
C HIS A 309 -0.33 -9.68 24.54
N ILE A 310 -0.04 -8.65 25.29
CA ILE A 310 -0.54 -7.29 25.08
C ILE A 310 0.48 -6.45 24.32
N THR A 311 0.06 -5.87 23.22
CA THR A 311 0.83 -4.85 22.48
C THR A 311 0.32 -3.45 22.81
N PHE A 312 1.11 -2.41 22.54
CA PHE A 312 0.63 -1.03 22.74
C PHE A 312 -0.66 -0.74 21.95
N HIS A 313 -0.87 -1.41 20.84
CA HIS A 313 -2.06 -1.22 20.01
C HIS A 313 -3.31 -1.95 20.56
N SER A 314 -3.13 -3.04 21.28
CA SER A 314 -4.24 -3.76 21.94
C SER A 314 -4.84 -2.98 23.10
N ARG A 315 -4.10 -2.02 23.69
CA ARG A 315 -4.49 -1.26 24.89
C ARG A 315 -5.50 -0.16 24.62
N SER A 316 -5.41 0.52 23.48
CA SER A 316 -6.37 1.58 23.14
C SER A 316 -7.81 1.07 23.02
N HIS A 317 -8.02 -0.24 22.91
CA HIS A 317 -9.36 -0.87 22.91
C HIS A 317 -9.81 -1.33 24.30
N SER A 318 -8.89 -1.50 25.29
CA SER A 318 -9.23 -2.01 26.62
C SER A 318 -10.14 -1.09 27.40
N ILE A 319 -10.15 0.21 27.10
CA ILE A 319 -10.82 1.22 27.91
C ILE A 319 -11.99 1.89 27.21
N SER A 320 -12.12 1.75 25.88
CA SER A 320 -13.33 2.25 25.22
C SER A 320 -14.62 1.67 25.84
N SER A 321 -14.55 0.44 26.36
CA SER A 321 -15.65 -0.19 27.10
C SER A 321 -15.72 0.20 28.59
N SER A 322 -14.60 0.60 29.21
CA SER A 322 -14.58 0.97 30.65
C SER A 322 -14.78 2.46 30.87
N LEU A 323 -14.29 3.33 29.98
CA LEU A 323 -14.55 4.78 30.03
C LEU A 323 -16.00 5.11 29.72
N LEU A 324 -16.69 4.36 28.87
CA LEU A 324 -18.12 4.48 28.69
C LEU A 324 -18.87 4.19 30.00
N LYS A 325 -18.46 3.17 30.75
CA LYS A 325 -19.05 2.85 32.08
C LYS A 325 -18.71 3.89 33.14
N ILE A 326 -17.50 4.46 33.16
CA ILE A 326 -17.10 5.48 34.14
C ILE A 326 -17.76 6.84 33.83
N ASN A 327 -17.90 7.22 32.57
CA ASN A 327 -18.66 8.41 32.18
C ASN A 327 -20.17 8.26 32.46
N ASP A 328 -20.75 7.07 32.32
CA ASP A 328 -22.14 6.79 32.67
C ASP A 328 -22.36 6.87 34.20
N LEU A 329 -21.39 6.37 34.99
CA LEU A 329 -21.47 6.48 36.47
C LEU A 329 -21.27 7.91 36.98
N GLN A 330 -20.42 8.73 36.32
CA GLN A 330 -20.28 10.15 36.67
C GLN A 330 -21.46 11.03 36.21
N ASN A 331 -22.16 10.63 35.17
CA ASN A 331 -23.38 11.30 34.73
C ASN A 331 -24.60 10.90 35.58
N LEU A 332 -24.57 9.75 36.27
CA LEU A 332 -25.63 9.31 37.21
C LEU A 332 -25.48 9.93 38.61
N SER A 333 -24.29 10.46 38.97
CA SER A 333 -24.06 11.15 40.25
C SER A 333 -24.29 12.66 40.18
N LEU A 334 -24.79 13.19 39.07
CA LEU A 334 -25.09 14.60 38.83
C LEU A 334 -26.58 14.85 38.47
N ARG A 335 -27.47 13.89 38.82
CA ARG A 335 -28.92 14.11 38.85
C ARG A 335 -29.47 14.16 40.27
#